data_8f0243cf915e94fd4a09e0a418f8d75e
#
_entry.id   8f0243cf915e94fd4a09e0a418f8d75e
#
_cell.length_a   1.000
_cell.length_b   1.000
_cell.length_c   1.000
_cell.angle_alpha   90.00
_cell.angle_beta   90.00
_cell.angle_gamma   90.00
#
_symmetry.space_group_name_H-M   'P 1'
#
loop_
_entity.id
_entity.type
_entity.pdbx_description
1 polymer ?
#
loop_
_entity_poly.entity_id
_entity_poly.type
_entity_poly.pdbx_seq_one_letter_code
_entity_poly.pdbx_strand_id
1 'polypeptide(L)'
;QMKSIFHMLESIGSSRIEGNNTTIMDYVESTKINDGSFYRNEQITEILNIERATSFIESVIDDTPITLNFIRELHSLTVDSLSASREGCYTKGDFRECNVRIGGSSHTPPDYLQVIPLMQELVDFVNEETRPKFDLMKICIAHHRFVWIHPFENGNGRVVRLFTYALLLKNVFKSKQRIINPTAVFCSDRNEYYNYLSLADTYTNEGLIKWCEYVLHGLKNEIEKIDRLVDYVYLRDNILLPSMSDSLSNKYITDIEYNILRAAITNERQEIQAADVKALFPGKSSPEISRLIRSLVDKKMLVPVSERARKYVISFGSNYLLRSVLKSLDKNGFLPLND
;
A
#
# COMPACT_ATOMS: atom_id res chain seq x y z
N GLN A 1 4.77 -2.48 11.24
CA GLN A 1 3.82 -1.35 11.27
C GLN A 1 3.95 -0.46 10.03
N MET A 2 5.16 0.01 9.67
CA MET A 2 5.34 0.80 8.45
C MET A 2 4.79 0.09 7.21
N LYS A 3 5.06 -1.21 7.05
CA LYS A 3 4.51 -2.02 5.95
C LYS A 3 2.98 -1.91 5.85
N SER A 4 2.26 -2.00 6.97
CA SER A 4 0.79 -1.87 6.98
C SER A 4 0.32 -0.46 6.56
N ILE A 5 1.07 0.59 6.90
CA ILE A 5 0.78 1.95 6.44
C ILE A 5 0.99 2.06 4.92
N PHE A 6 2.09 1.52 4.41
CA PHE A 6 2.34 1.55 2.97
C PHE A 6 1.30 0.75 2.17
N HIS A 7 0.84 -0.41 2.66
CA HIS A 7 -0.26 -1.14 2.03
C HIS A 7 -1.56 -0.32 1.99
N MET A 8 -1.88 0.35 3.07
CA MET A 8 -3.02 1.26 3.12
C MET A 8 -2.88 2.40 2.10
N LEU A 9 -1.72 3.05 2.04
CA LEU A 9 -1.45 4.13 1.09
C LEU A 9 -1.49 3.65 -0.37
N GLU A 10 -0.94 2.47 -0.65
CA GLU A 10 -1.01 1.79 -1.95
C GLU A 10 -2.47 1.60 -2.38
N SER A 11 -3.30 1.08 -1.47
CA SER A 11 -4.71 0.79 -1.74
C SER A 11 -5.53 2.06 -1.96
N ILE A 12 -5.32 3.09 -1.14
CA ILE A 12 -5.97 4.40 -1.31
C ILE A 12 -5.52 5.05 -2.62
N GLY A 13 -4.21 5.05 -2.91
CA GLY A 13 -3.65 5.61 -4.13
C GLY A 13 -4.21 4.93 -5.38
N SER A 14 -4.27 3.60 -5.37
CA SER A 14 -4.83 2.83 -6.48
C SER A 14 -6.30 3.14 -6.73
N SER A 15 -7.12 3.26 -5.68
CA SER A 15 -8.53 3.64 -5.81
C SER A 15 -8.70 5.09 -6.29
N ARG A 16 -7.84 6.02 -5.88
CA ARG A 16 -7.89 7.43 -6.31
C ARG A 16 -7.63 7.61 -7.80
N ILE A 17 -6.76 6.82 -8.41
CA ILE A 17 -6.55 6.84 -9.85
C ILE A 17 -7.87 6.56 -10.58
N GLU A 18 -8.72 5.69 -10.02
CA GLU A 18 -10.04 5.36 -10.58
C GLU A 18 -11.16 6.34 -10.19
N GLY A 19 -10.85 7.37 -9.38
CA GLY A 19 -11.82 8.42 -9.01
C GLY A 19 -12.44 8.27 -7.61
N ASN A 20 -11.93 7.37 -6.78
CA ASN A 20 -12.33 7.27 -5.38
C ASN A 20 -11.81 8.50 -4.61
N ASN A 21 -12.71 9.23 -3.96
CA ASN A 21 -12.40 10.47 -3.26
C ASN A 21 -12.23 10.29 -1.73
N THR A 22 -12.14 9.06 -1.24
CA THR A 22 -11.92 8.80 0.19
C THR A 22 -10.60 9.39 0.62
N THR A 23 -10.61 10.26 1.64
CA THR A 23 -9.39 10.78 2.23
C THR A 23 -8.69 9.71 3.07
N ILE A 24 -7.40 9.87 3.29
CA ILE A 24 -6.64 8.97 4.18
C ILE A 24 -7.25 8.97 5.57
N MET A 25 -7.69 10.14 6.03
CA MET A 25 -8.28 10.29 7.37
C MET A 25 -9.63 9.59 7.47
N ASP A 26 -10.53 9.76 6.49
CA ASP A 26 -11.84 9.08 6.47
C ASP A 26 -11.67 7.56 6.47
N TYR A 27 -10.71 7.05 5.70
CA TYR A 27 -10.41 5.63 5.68
C TYR A 27 -9.91 5.12 7.03
N VAL A 28 -8.96 5.82 7.65
CA VAL A 28 -8.39 5.47 8.96
C VAL A 28 -9.47 5.49 10.05
N GLU A 29 -10.32 6.51 10.06
CA GLU A 29 -11.42 6.61 11.03
C GLU A 29 -12.41 5.47 10.87
N SER A 30 -12.77 5.15 9.64
CA SER A 30 -13.76 4.12 9.35
C SER A 30 -13.26 2.69 9.59
N THR A 31 -11.95 2.43 9.50
CA THR A 31 -11.42 1.06 9.46
C THR A 31 -10.45 0.72 10.58
N LYS A 32 -9.66 1.70 11.06
CA LYS A 32 -8.56 1.45 12.00
C LYS A 32 -8.85 1.96 13.42
N ILE A 33 -9.68 2.96 13.58
CA ILE A 33 -9.95 3.61 14.87
C ILE A 33 -11.30 3.17 15.45
N ASN A 34 -12.35 3.13 14.63
CA ASN A 34 -13.68 2.73 15.05
C ASN A 34 -13.90 1.24 14.77
N ASP A 35 -14.33 0.48 15.77
CA ASP A 35 -14.51 -0.99 15.76
C ASP A 35 -15.64 -1.48 14.81
N GLY A 36 -15.63 -1.05 13.56
CA GLY A 36 -16.45 -1.64 12.49
C GLY A 36 -17.95 -1.31 12.50
N SER A 37 -18.41 -0.38 13.33
CA SER A 37 -19.83 0.03 13.38
C SER A 37 -20.21 1.13 12.35
N PHE A 38 -19.23 1.61 11.56
CA PHE A 38 -19.51 2.60 10.53
C PHE A 38 -19.95 1.94 9.22
N TYR A 39 -20.89 2.57 8.55
CA TYR A 39 -21.36 2.21 7.21
C TYR A 39 -20.17 2.03 6.28
N ARG A 40 -19.88 0.79 5.91
CA ARG A 40 -18.98 0.49 4.80
C ARG A 40 -19.65 1.00 3.53
N ASN A 41 -19.26 2.17 3.06
CA ASN A 41 -19.64 2.62 1.75
C ASN A 41 -18.82 1.86 0.68
N GLU A 42 -19.27 1.91 -0.55
CA GLU A 42 -18.64 1.20 -1.66
C GLU A 42 -17.18 1.65 -1.90
N GLN A 43 -16.88 2.94 -1.67
CA GLN A 43 -15.54 3.49 -1.80
C GLN A 43 -14.55 2.90 -0.78
N ILE A 44 -14.96 2.71 0.47
CA ILE A 44 -14.16 2.04 1.50
C ILE A 44 -14.00 0.55 1.18
N THR A 45 -15.07 -0.09 0.69
CA THR A 45 -15.02 -1.50 0.26
C THR A 45 -14.01 -1.70 -0.85
N GLU A 46 -13.94 -0.80 -1.82
CA GLU A 46 -12.95 -0.81 -2.90
C GLU A 46 -11.50 -0.81 -2.36
N ILE A 47 -11.20 0.10 -1.43
CA ILE A 47 -9.86 0.19 -0.82
C ILE A 47 -9.52 -1.10 -0.04
N LEU A 48 -10.47 -1.63 0.75
CA LEU A 48 -10.31 -2.88 1.48
C LEU A 48 -10.10 -4.09 0.55
N ASN A 49 -10.72 -4.09 -0.62
CA ASN A 49 -10.53 -5.11 -1.63
C ASN A 49 -9.08 -5.13 -2.14
N ILE A 50 -8.51 -3.96 -2.39
CA ILE A 50 -7.10 -3.83 -2.82
C ILE A 50 -6.17 -4.28 -1.69
N GLU A 51 -6.42 -3.90 -0.42
CA GLU A 51 -5.64 -4.40 0.73
C GLU A 51 -5.69 -5.94 0.83
N ARG A 52 -6.86 -6.53 0.63
CA ARG A 52 -7.02 -8.00 0.63
C ARG A 52 -6.25 -8.65 -0.52
N ALA A 53 -6.35 -8.09 -1.73
CA ALA A 53 -5.62 -8.60 -2.90
C ALA A 53 -4.09 -8.46 -2.71
N THR A 54 -3.61 -7.37 -2.12
CA THR A 54 -2.20 -7.19 -1.77
C THR A 54 -1.73 -8.25 -0.76
N SER A 55 -2.53 -8.49 0.30
CA SER A 55 -2.24 -9.52 1.30
C SER A 55 -2.25 -10.93 0.69
N PHE A 56 -3.18 -11.20 -0.23
CA PHE A 56 -3.21 -12.45 -1.00
C PHE A 56 -1.92 -12.63 -1.81
N ILE A 57 -1.52 -11.64 -2.61
CA ILE A 57 -0.26 -11.68 -3.38
C ILE A 57 0.91 -12.04 -2.46
N GLU A 58 1.07 -11.35 -1.35
CA GLU A 58 2.17 -11.58 -0.42
C GLU A 58 2.19 -12.98 0.20
N SER A 59 1.02 -13.58 0.36
CA SER A 59 0.91 -14.92 0.95
C SER A 59 1.27 -16.03 -0.02
N VAL A 60 1.14 -15.81 -1.33
CA VAL A 60 1.25 -16.89 -2.32
C VAL A 60 2.37 -16.69 -3.34
N ILE A 61 2.86 -15.46 -3.57
CA ILE A 61 3.67 -15.13 -4.75
C ILE A 61 5.03 -15.84 -4.80
N ASP A 62 5.59 -16.21 -3.67
CA ASP A 62 6.89 -16.89 -3.63
C ASP A 62 6.81 -18.28 -4.28
N ASP A 63 5.70 -19.00 -4.07
CA ASP A 63 5.51 -20.38 -4.50
C ASP A 63 4.54 -20.52 -5.68
N THR A 64 3.85 -19.46 -6.06
CA THR A 64 2.81 -19.49 -7.09
C THR A 64 3.34 -18.90 -8.41
N PRO A 65 3.21 -19.64 -9.53
CA PRO A 65 3.51 -19.09 -10.85
C PRO A 65 2.48 -18.02 -11.24
N ILE A 66 2.87 -17.08 -12.07
CA ILE A 66 1.94 -16.16 -12.72
C ILE A 66 1.16 -16.94 -13.79
N THR A 67 -0.14 -17.00 -13.61
CA THR A 67 -1.05 -17.72 -14.53
C THR A 67 -2.27 -16.84 -14.84
N LEU A 68 -3.04 -17.24 -15.85
CA LEU A 68 -4.34 -16.61 -16.10
C LEU A 68 -5.26 -16.68 -14.88
N ASN A 69 -5.27 -17.82 -14.19
CA ASN A 69 -6.08 -17.98 -12.97
C ASN A 69 -5.62 -17.06 -11.83
N PHE A 70 -4.31 -16.86 -11.67
CA PHE A 70 -3.80 -15.89 -10.70
C PHE A 70 -4.31 -14.45 -11.00
N ILE A 71 -4.29 -14.04 -12.26
CA ILE A 71 -4.80 -12.74 -12.70
C ILE A 71 -6.32 -12.63 -12.50
N ARG A 72 -7.06 -13.69 -12.80
CA ARG A 72 -8.52 -13.76 -12.58
C ARG A 72 -8.88 -13.68 -11.10
N GLU A 73 -8.09 -14.30 -10.22
CA GLU A 73 -8.26 -14.20 -8.78
C GLU A 73 -8.00 -12.78 -8.27
N LEU A 74 -6.95 -12.11 -8.76
CA LEU A 74 -6.73 -10.69 -8.43
C LEU A 74 -7.92 -9.81 -8.82
N HIS A 75 -8.50 -10.06 -9.99
CA HIS A 75 -9.69 -9.33 -10.43
C HIS A 75 -10.89 -9.65 -9.51
N SER A 76 -11.14 -10.92 -9.22
CA SER A 76 -12.24 -11.34 -8.34
C SER A 76 -12.18 -10.66 -6.97
N LEU A 77 -10.99 -10.62 -6.36
CA LEU A 77 -10.75 -9.92 -5.09
C LEU A 77 -10.98 -8.40 -5.21
N THR A 78 -10.52 -7.81 -6.31
CA THR A 78 -10.56 -6.35 -6.52
C THR A 78 -12.00 -5.82 -6.64
N VAL A 79 -12.88 -6.55 -7.33
CA VAL A 79 -14.25 -6.12 -7.60
C VAL A 79 -15.28 -6.73 -6.63
N ASP A 80 -14.84 -7.44 -5.61
CA ASP A 80 -15.73 -8.13 -4.69
C ASP A 80 -16.67 -7.17 -3.97
N SER A 81 -17.97 -7.50 -3.97
CA SER A 81 -19.03 -6.71 -3.30
C SER A 81 -19.14 -5.26 -3.78
N LEU A 82 -18.60 -4.93 -4.95
CA LEU A 82 -18.80 -3.65 -5.61
C LEU A 82 -19.96 -3.75 -6.62
N SER A 83 -20.67 -2.63 -6.80
CA SER A 83 -21.77 -2.53 -7.76
C SER A 83 -21.27 -2.58 -9.19
N ALA A 84 -21.83 -3.45 -10.02
CA ALA A 84 -21.48 -3.56 -11.43
C ALA A 84 -21.81 -2.29 -12.25
N SER A 85 -22.70 -1.43 -11.74
CA SER A 85 -23.00 -0.12 -12.38
C SER A 85 -21.96 0.96 -12.06
N ARG A 86 -20.96 0.67 -11.21
CA ARG A 86 -19.90 1.58 -10.80
C ARG A 86 -18.54 0.89 -10.98
N GLU A 87 -17.92 0.49 -9.85
CA GLU A 87 -16.55 -0.05 -9.83
C GLU A 87 -16.48 -1.58 -9.79
N GLY A 88 -17.62 -2.26 -9.78
CA GLY A 88 -17.72 -3.72 -9.85
C GLY A 88 -17.92 -4.26 -11.27
N CYS A 89 -18.21 -5.54 -11.38
CA CYS A 89 -18.60 -6.21 -12.62
C CYS A 89 -19.61 -7.33 -12.34
N TYR A 90 -20.28 -7.80 -13.38
CA TYR A 90 -21.25 -8.91 -13.26
C TYR A 90 -20.52 -10.26 -13.14
N THR A 91 -19.41 -10.44 -13.82
CA THR A 91 -18.65 -11.71 -13.90
C THR A 91 -17.29 -11.55 -13.24
N LYS A 92 -17.24 -11.76 -11.93
CA LYS A 92 -15.99 -11.63 -11.15
C LYS A 92 -14.97 -12.69 -11.59
N GLY A 93 -13.78 -12.24 -11.93
CA GLY A 93 -12.68 -13.10 -12.34
C GLY A 93 -12.73 -13.53 -13.80
N ASP A 94 -13.78 -13.24 -14.54
CA ASP A 94 -13.88 -13.62 -15.95
C ASP A 94 -13.37 -12.52 -16.88
N PHE A 95 -12.66 -12.92 -17.92
CA PHE A 95 -12.30 -12.01 -19.00
C PHE A 95 -13.54 -11.57 -19.76
N ARG A 96 -13.52 -10.36 -20.29
CA ARG A 96 -14.65 -9.79 -21.04
C ARG A 96 -15.01 -10.61 -22.26
N GLU A 97 -16.29 -10.75 -22.49
CA GLU A 97 -16.88 -11.39 -23.65
C GLU A 97 -17.51 -10.37 -24.63
N CYS A 98 -17.19 -9.09 -24.46
CA CYS A 98 -17.65 -8.00 -25.33
C CYS A 98 -16.54 -6.98 -25.57
N ASN A 99 -16.70 -6.18 -26.60
CA ASN A 99 -15.78 -5.08 -26.89
C ASN A 99 -16.09 -3.91 -25.96
N VAL A 100 -15.03 -3.31 -25.40
CA VAL A 100 -15.11 -2.20 -24.46
C VAL A 100 -14.37 -0.96 -25.02
N ARG A 101 -14.66 0.19 -24.43
CA ARG A 101 -13.95 1.44 -24.68
C ARG A 101 -13.39 1.97 -23.38
N ILE A 102 -12.17 2.51 -23.45
CA ILE A 102 -11.53 3.14 -22.26
C ILE A 102 -11.93 4.62 -22.26
N GLY A 103 -12.60 5.04 -21.18
CA GLY A 103 -12.99 6.43 -21.01
C GLY A 103 -11.77 7.37 -21.02
N GLY A 104 -11.82 8.44 -21.82
CA GLY A 104 -10.74 9.43 -21.92
C GLY A 104 -9.48 8.99 -22.68
N SER A 105 -9.45 7.76 -23.24
CA SER A 105 -8.33 7.27 -24.05
C SER A 105 -8.69 7.22 -25.54
N SER A 106 -7.71 7.48 -26.42
CA SER A 106 -7.80 7.24 -27.86
C SER A 106 -7.53 5.77 -28.23
N HIS A 107 -6.96 4.99 -27.30
CA HIS A 107 -6.70 3.58 -27.50
C HIS A 107 -8.01 2.77 -27.57
N THR A 108 -8.11 1.90 -28.56
CA THR A 108 -9.19 0.92 -28.68
C THR A 108 -8.63 -0.46 -28.33
N PRO A 109 -9.08 -1.08 -27.22
CA PRO A 109 -8.65 -2.42 -26.87
C PRO A 109 -8.93 -3.43 -27.98
N PRO A 110 -8.15 -4.53 -28.07
CA PRO A 110 -8.34 -5.58 -29.06
C PRO A 110 -9.74 -6.20 -28.95
N ASP A 111 -10.18 -6.86 -30.04
CA ASP A 111 -11.42 -7.61 -30.04
C ASP A 111 -11.45 -8.64 -28.89
N TYR A 112 -12.60 -8.81 -28.27
CA TYR A 112 -12.75 -9.71 -27.10
C TYR A 112 -12.31 -11.15 -27.40
N LEU A 113 -12.45 -11.64 -28.63
CA LEU A 113 -11.97 -12.98 -29.04
C LEU A 113 -10.45 -13.12 -28.95
N GLN A 114 -9.71 -12.00 -28.97
CA GLN A 114 -8.25 -11.98 -28.85
C GLN A 114 -7.78 -11.86 -27.40
N VAL A 115 -8.66 -11.59 -26.43
CA VAL A 115 -8.25 -11.32 -25.05
C VAL A 115 -7.52 -12.53 -24.44
N ILE A 116 -8.10 -13.73 -24.54
CA ILE A 116 -7.49 -14.93 -23.94
C ILE A 116 -6.13 -15.25 -24.59
N PRO A 117 -5.99 -15.30 -25.93
CA PRO A 117 -4.68 -15.48 -26.57
C PRO A 117 -3.64 -14.45 -26.13
N LEU A 118 -3.98 -13.17 -26.15
CA LEU A 118 -3.07 -12.09 -25.78
C LEU A 118 -2.68 -12.11 -24.29
N MET A 119 -3.60 -12.48 -23.43
CA MET A 119 -3.30 -12.67 -22.00
C MET A 119 -2.41 -13.88 -21.77
N GLN A 120 -2.56 -14.97 -22.56
CA GLN A 120 -1.65 -16.10 -22.51
C GLN A 120 -0.23 -15.70 -22.95
N GLU A 121 -0.10 -14.96 -24.06
CA GLU A 121 1.18 -14.39 -24.50
C GLU A 121 1.83 -13.53 -23.39
N LEU A 122 1.05 -12.71 -22.70
CA LEU A 122 1.53 -11.89 -21.58
C LEU A 122 2.04 -12.74 -20.43
N VAL A 123 1.29 -13.80 -20.06
CA VAL A 123 1.68 -14.74 -19.02
C VAL A 123 2.97 -15.49 -19.39
N ASP A 124 3.07 -15.95 -20.62
CA ASP A 124 4.28 -16.61 -21.12
C ASP A 124 5.48 -15.65 -21.09
N PHE A 125 5.31 -14.43 -21.55
CA PHE A 125 6.34 -13.37 -21.53
C PHE A 125 6.85 -13.10 -20.10
N VAL A 126 5.99 -12.96 -19.11
CA VAL A 126 6.43 -12.64 -17.74
C VAL A 126 7.09 -13.84 -17.04
N ASN A 127 6.76 -15.06 -17.44
CA ASN A 127 7.36 -16.28 -16.90
C ASN A 127 8.62 -16.73 -17.66
N GLU A 128 8.92 -16.16 -18.83
CA GLU A 128 10.17 -16.45 -19.57
C GLU A 128 11.38 -16.07 -18.73
N GLU A 129 12.36 -16.94 -18.63
CA GLU A 129 13.62 -16.64 -17.96
C GLU A 129 14.42 -15.60 -18.71
N THR A 130 14.74 -14.52 -18.03
CA THR A 130 15.55 -13.42 -18.56
C THR A 130 16.74 -13.14 -17.65
N ARG A 131 17.71 -12.40 -18.18
CA ARG A 131 18.81 -11.92 -17.32
C ARG A 131 18.25 -10.91 -16.31
N PRO A 132 18.62 -10.99 -15.01
CA PRO A 132 18.03 -10.15 -13.95
C PRO A 132 18.06 -8.65 -14.23
N LYS A 133 19.03 -8.17 -14.99
CA LYS A 133 19.12 -6.75 -15.41
C LYS A 133 17.95 -6.27 -16.27
N PHE A 134 17.18 -7.17 -16.85
CA PHE A 134 16.01 -6.84 -17.68
C PHE A 134 14.67 -7.02 -16.96
N ASP A 135 14.67 -7.55 -15.73
CA ASP A 135 13.43 -7.86 -15.01
C ASP A 135 12.55 -6.62 -14.82
N LEU A 136 13.13 -5.48 -14.45
CA LEU A 136 12.37 -4.24 -14.29
C LEU A 136 11.79 -3.74 -15.61
N MET A 137 12.53 -3.81 -16.72
CA MET A 137 12.00 -3.44 -18.05
C MET A 137 10.86 -4.37 -18.46
N LYS A 138 11.01 -5.66 -18.22
CA LYS A 138 9.97 -6.67 -18.48
C LYS A 138 8.69 -6.35 -17.72
N ILE A 139 8.79 -5.94 -16.45
CA ILE A 139 7.66 -5.54 -15.61
C ILE A 139 6.99 -4.28 -16.19
N CYS A 140 7.76 -3.27 -16.61
CA CYS A 140 7.20 -2.08 -17.25
C CYS A 140 6.43 -2.41 -18.54
N ILE A 141 7.00 -3.26 -19.38
CA ILE A 141 6.36 -3.72 -20.64
C ILE A 141 5.10 -4.53 -20.31
N ALA A 142 5.15 -5.43 -19.34
CA ALA A 142 3.99 -6.23 -18.92
C ALA A 142 2.84 -5.37 -18.38
N HIS A 143 3.15 -4.32 -17.61
CA HIS A 143 2.15 -3.36 -17.14
C HIS A 143 1.43 -2.69 -18.32
N HIS A 144 2.18 -2.09 -19.25
CA HIS A 144 1.59 -1.45 -20.44
C HIS A 144 0.78 -2.46 -21.25
N ARG A 145 1.33 -3.64 -21.54
CA ARG A 145 0.65 -4.67 -22.34
C ARG A 145 -0.67 -5.12 -21.72
N PHE A 146 -0.72 -5.26 -20.41
CA PHE A 146 -1.96 -5.57 -19.69
C PHE A 146 -3.02 -4.47 -19.86
N VAL A 147 -2.63 -3.19 -19.67
CA VAL A 147 -3.53 -2.05 -19.84
C VAL A 147 -4.04 -1.99 -21.27
N TRP A 148 -3.17 -2.25 -22.24
CA TRP A 148 -3.50 -2.25 -23.66
C TRP A 148 -4.49 -3.35 -24.04
N ILE A 149 -4.33 -4.58 -23.53
CA ILE A 149 -5.27 -5.69 -23.73
C ILE A 149 -6.62 -5.37 -23.12
N HIS A 150 -6.62 -4.74 -21.95
CA HIS A 150 -7.82 -4.38 -21.18
C HIS A 150 -8.75 -5.56 -20.96
N PRO A 151 -8.31 -6.63 -20.29
CA PRO A 151 -8.93 -7.95 -20.35
C PRO A 151 -10.28 -8.07 -19.63
N PHE A 152 -10.67 -7.12 -18.78
CA PHE A 152 -11.90 -7.16 -18.01
C PHE A 152 -12.87 -6.05 -18.45
N GLU A 153 -14.14 -6.20 -18.08
CA GLU A 153 -15.15 -5.14 -18.32
C GLU A 153 -14.88 -3.92 -17.44
N ASN A 154 -14.43 -4.12 -16.20
CA ASN A 154 -14.05 -3.06 -15.25
C ASN A 154 -12.88 -3.54 -14.36
N GLY A 155 -12.30 -2.64 -13.56
CA GLY A 155 -11.24 -2.99 -12.61
C GLY A 155 -9.85 -3.20 -13.19
N ASN A 156 -9.66 -3.00 -14.51
CA ASN A 156 -8.37 -3.24 -15.19
C ASN A 156 -7.23 -2.44 -14.57
N GLY A 157 -7.43 -1.16 -14.26
CA GLY A 157 -6.41 -0.31 -13.67
C GLY A 157 -5.94 -0.80 -12.30
N ARG A 158 -6.87 -1.19 -11.42
CA ARG A 158 -6.56 -1.74 -10.10
C ARG A 158 -5.82 -3.06 -10.21
N VAL A 159 -6.30 -3.95 -11.10
CA VAL A 159 -5.67 -5.27 -11.31
C VAL A 159 -4.26 -5.14 -11.89
N VAL A 160 -4.01 -4.26 -12.86
CA VAL A 160 -2.66 -4.11 -13.42
C VAL A 160 -1.66 -3.59 -12.41
N ARG A 161 -2.06 -2.69 -11.49
CA ARG A 161 -1.19 -2.23 -10.42
C ARG A 161 -0.86 -3.35 -9.44
N LEU A 162 -1.84 -4.17 -9.05
CA LEU A 162 -1.62 -5.38 -8.25
C LEU A 162 -0.75 -6.42 -8.97
N PHE A 163 -0.95 -6.61 -10.26
CA PHE A 163 -0.14 -7.49 -11.09
C PHE A 163 1.31 -7.02 -11.15
N THR A 164 1.53 -5.70 -11.32
CA THR A 164 2.86 -5.09 -11.26
C THR A 164 3.53 -5.30 -9.90
N TYR A 165 2.77 -5.11 -8.81
CA TYR A 165 3.25 -5.40 -7.46
C TYR A 165 3.68 -6.87 -7.31
N ALA A 166 2.86 -7.80 -7.79
CA ALA A 166 3.18 -9.23 -7.76
C ALA A 166 4.49 -9.56 -8.53
N LEU A 167 4.65 -8.98 -9.73
CA LEU A 167 5.86 -9.17 -10.53
C LEU A 167 7.11 -8.59 -9.85
N LEU A 168 7.00 -7.42 -9.24
CA LEU A 168 8.09 -6.80 -8.47
C LEU A 168 8.50 -7.67 -7.29
N LEU A 169 7.55 -8.19 -6.53
CA LEU A 169 7.83 -9.09 -5.41
C LEU A 169 8.49 -10.39 -5.86
N LYS A 170 8.00 -10.97 -6.95
CA LYS A 170 8.50 -12.26 -7.47
C LYS A 170 9.92 -12.16 -8.02
N ASN A 171 10.22 -11.13 -8.79
CA ASN A 171 11.44 -11.07 -9.58
C ASN A 171 12.53 -10.18 -8.98
N VAL A 172 12.15 -9.11 -8.28
CA VAL A 172 13.09 -8.07 -7.83
C VAL A 172 13.27 -8.07 -6.32
N PHE A 173 12.17 -8.03 -5.56
CA PHE A 173 12.20 -7.85 -4.11
C PHE A 173 12.02 -9.18 -3.36
N LYS A 174 13.05 -10.01 -3.32
CA LYS A 174 13.01 -11.37 -2.72
C LYS A 174 13.13 -11.41 -1.19
N SER A 175 13.13 -10.29 -0.49
CA SER A 175 13.27 -10.27 0.98
C SER A 175 11.93 -10.28 1.71
N LYS A 176 11.89 -10.89 2.92
CA LYS A 176 10.68 -10.95 3.75
C LYS A 176 10.23 -9.57 4.31
N GLN A 177 11.08 -8.56 4.28
CA GLN A 177 10.78 -7.19 4.74
C GLN A 177 10.45 -6.27 3.55
N ARG A 178 9.57 -6.74 2.68
CA ARG A 178 9.19 -6.06 1.45
C ARG A 178 8.33 -4.84 1.77
N ILE A 179 8.87 -3.66 1.65
CA ILE A 179 8.14 -2.40 1.65
C ILE A 179 8.39 -1.76 0.30
N ILE A 180 7.37 -1.71 -0.53
CA ILE A 180 7.39 -0.99 -1.81
C ILE A 180 5.97 -0.51 -2.09
N ASN A 181 5.86 0.68 -2.66
CA ASN A 181 4.61 1.27 -3.10
C ASN A 181 4.71 1.66 -4.58
N PRO A 182 4.60 0.68 -5.53
CA PRO A 182 4.70 0.99 -6.95
C PRO A 182 3.55 1.87 -7.45
N THR A 183 2.38 1.82 -6.84
CA THR A 183 1.24 2.67 -7.19
C THR A 183 1.55 4.16 -6.96
N ALA A 184 2.42 4.50 -6.01
CA ALA A 184 2.86 5.88 -5.79
C ALA A 184 3.44 6.51 -7.07
N VAL A 185 4.10 5.72 -7.92
CA VAL A 185 4.60 6.17 -9.23
C VAL A 185 3.46 6.67 -10.12
N PHE A 186 2.33 5.98 -10.10
CA PHE A 186 1.21 6.22 -11.00
C PHE A 186 0.18 7.21 -10.46
N CYS A 187 0.09 7.35 -9.12
CA CYS A 187 -0.89 8.23 -8.50
C CYS A 187 -0.34 9.63 -8.16
N SER A 188 0.96 9.84 -8.21
CA SER A 188 1.57 11.16 -7.99
C SER A 188 1.12 12.19 -9.04
N ASP A 189 1.00 11.77 -10.31
CA ASP A 189 0.36 12.52 -11.40
C ASP A 189 -0.38 11.57 -12.34
N ARG A 190 -1.71 11.52 -12.17
CA ARG A 190 -2.60 10.70 -13.00
C ARG A 190 -2.53 11.05 -14.49
N ASN A 191 -2.40 12.33 -14.82
CA ASN A 191 -2.37 12.77 -16.22
C ASN A 191 -1.05 12.38 -16.87
N GLU A 192 0.06 12.52 -16.13
CA GLU A 192 1.36 12.08 -16.60
C GLU A 192 1.38 10.57 -16.86
N TYR A 193 0.85 9.77 -15.93
CA TYR A 193 0.70 8.33 -16.10
C TYR A 193 -0.04 7.95 -17.39
N TYR A 194 -1.20 8.55 -17.65
CA TYR A 194 -1.96 8.28 -18.88
C TYR A 194 -1.27 8.78 -20.14
N ASN A 195 -0.54 9.90 -20.06
CA ASN A 195 0.25 10.40 -21.18
C ASN A 195 1.35 9.42 -21.58
N TYR A 196 2.09 8.87 -20.62
CA TYR A 196 3.15 7.89 -20.92
C TYR A 196 2.60 6.56 -21.41
N LEU A 197 1.44 6.10 -20.92
CA LEU A 197 0.74 4.96 -21.50
C LEU A 197 0.38 5.20 -22.95
N SER A 198 -0.20 6.35 -23.26
CA SER A 198 -0.58 6.72 -24.64
C SER A 198 0.62 6.82 -25.59
N LEU A 199 1.78 7.28 -25.11
CA LEU A 199 3.02 7.27 -25.90
C LEU A 199 3.45 5.83 -26.26
N ALA A 200 3.32 4.90 -25.33
CA ALA A 200 3.64 3.49 -25.55
C ALA A 200 2.66 2.80 -26.50
N ASP A 201 1.40 3.27 -26.58
CA ASP A 201 0.38 2.75 -27.51
C ASP A 201 0.74 2.99 -29.00
N THR A 202 1.69 3.85 -29.30
CA THR A 202 2.14 4.13 -30.67
C THR A 202 2.93 2.97 -31.31
N TYR A 203 3.23 1.93 -30.56
CA TYR A 203 4.03 0.76 -30.98
C TYR A 203 5.43 1.10 -31.52
N THR A 204 5.94 2.27 -31.18
CA THR A 204 7.32 2.65 -31.49
C THR A 204 8.25 2.28 -30.34
N ASN A 205 9.49 1.91 -30.67
CA ASN A 205 10.52 1.68 -29.64
C ASN A 205 10.71 2.92 -28.78
N GLU A 206 10.63 4.11 -29.35
CA GLU A 206 10.76 5.37 -28.61
C GLU A 206 9.65 5.56 -27.58
N GLY A 207 8.40 5.33 -27.95
CA GLY A 207 7.26 5.42 -27.01
C GLY A 207 7.38 4.44 -25.85
N LEU A 208 7.76 3.19 -26.15
CA LEU A 208 7.95 2.17 -25.13
C LEU A 208 9.14 2.47 -24.21
N ILE A 209 10.24 3.01 -24.74
CA ILE A 209 11.39 3.43 -23.94
C ILE A 209 10.99 4.55 -22.99
N LYS A 210 10.30 5.59 -23.46
CA LYS A 210 9.82 6.69 -22.60
C LYS A 210 8.91 6.19 -21.47
N TRP A 211 8.02 5.25 -21.76
CA TRP A 211 7.23 4.59 -20.73
C TRP A 211 8.08 3.87 -19.69
N CYS A 212 9.03 3.07 -20.13
CA CYS A 212 9.94 2.36 -19.22
C CYS A 212 10.76 3.35 -18.37
N GLU A 213 11.30 4.41 -18.96
CA GLU A 213 12.05 5.45 -18.26
C GLU A 213 11.21 6.13 -17.18
N TYR A 214 9.96 6.49 -17.49
CA TYR A 214 9.02 7.06 -16.54
C TYR A 214 8.81 6.14 -15.32
N VAL A 215 8.47 4.87 -15.57
CA VAL A 215 8.21 3.91 -14.49
C VAL A 215 9.46 3.63 -13.67
N LEU A 216 10.61 3.43 -14.32
CA LEU A 216 11.88 3.13 -13.64
C LEU A 216 12.38 4.31 -12.80
N HIS A 217 12.22 5.54 -13.31
CA HIS A 217 12.56 6.74 -12.55
C HIS A 217 11.66 6.91 -11.32
N GLY A 218 10.35 6.69 -11.50
CA GLY A 218 9.39 6.71 -10.40
C GLY A 218 9.69 5.64 -9.33
N LEU A 219 9.96 4.40 -9.74
CA LEU A 219 10.33 3.32 -8.83
C LEU A 219 11.62 3.63 -8.06
N LYS A 220 12.63 4.18 -8.73
CA LYS A 220 13.87 4.61 -8.06
C LYS A 220 13.58 5.63 -6.96
N ASN A 221 12.78 6.66 -7.26
CA ASN A 221 12.43 7.70 -6.29
C ASN A 221 11.68 7.11 -5.09
N GLU A 222 10.75 6.18 -5.32
CA GLU A 222 10.01 5.53 -4.24
C GLU A 222 10.90 4.63 -3.37
N ILE A 223 11.84 3.90 -3.97
CA ILE A 223 12.82 3.10 -3.22
C ILE A 223 13.70 4.02 -2.35
N GLU A 224 14.22 5.12 -2.88
CA GLU A 224 15.02 6.09 -2.13
C GLU A 224 14.24 6.73 -0.96
N LYS A 225 12.94 6.95 -1.11
CA LYS A 225 12.07 7.39 -0.01
C LYS A 225 11.97 6.31 1.09
N ILE A 226 11.72 5.06 0.69
CA ILE A 226 11.57 3.94 1.63
C ILE A 226 12.88 3.69 2.38
N ASP A 227 14.04 3.75 1.70
CA ASP A 227 15.34 3.58 2.32
C ASP A 227 15.58 4.58 3.46
N ARG A 228 15.11 5.83 3.31
CA ARG A 228 15.18 6.81 4.41
C ARG A 228 14.32 6.41 5.61
N LEU A 229 13.15 5.78 5.40
CA LEU A 229 12.28 5.34 6.50
C LEU A 229 12.76 4.06 7.19
N VAL A 230 13.61 3.28 6.54
CA VAL A 230 14.28 2.11 7.14
C VAL A 230 15.39 2.54 8.09
N ASP A 231 15.99 3.71 7.88
CA ASP A 231 16.91 4.32 8.85
C ASP A 231 16.11 4.73 10.10
N TYR A 232 16.35 4.02 11.20
CA TYR A 232 15.63 4.29 12.45
C TYR A 232 15.90 5.69 13.01
N VAL A 233 17.07 6.23 12.84
CA VAL A 233 17.38 7.59 13.32
C VAL A 233 16.52 8.60 12.57
N TYR A 234 16.43 8.45 11.24
CA TYR A 234 15.55 9.29 10.44
C TYR A 234 14.08 9.12 10.83
N LEU A 235 13.60 7.88 10.92
CA LEU A 235 12.22 7.56 11.30
C LEU A 235 11.87 8.15 12.67
N ARG A 236 12.76 7.98 13.66
CA ARG A 236 12.60 8.52 15.01
C ARG A 236 12.48 10.05 15.00
N ASP A 237 13.45 10.72 14.39
CA ASP A 237 13.61 12.17 14.54
C ASP A 237 12.66 12.97 13.65
N ASN A 238 12.31 12.44 12.47
CA ASN A 238 11.48 13.17 11.50
C ASN A 238 10.01 12.71 11.49
N ILE A 239 9.71 11.51 11.95
CA ILE A 239 8.35 10.95 11.91
C ILE A 239 7.82 10.72 13.34
N LEU A 240 8.44 9.84 14.13
CA LEU A 240 7.85 9.40 15.38
C LEU A 240 7.83 10.48 16.46
N LEU A 241 8.93 11.15 16.74
CA LEU A 241 8.98 12.21 17.77
C LEU A 241 8.09 13.42 17.41
N PRO A 242 8.08 13.95 16.17
CA PRO A 242 7.12 14.96 15.77
C PRO A 242 5.65 14.50 15.92
N SER A 243 5.36 13.24 15.58
CA SER A 243 4.01 12.67 15.73
C SER A 243 3.56 12.61 17.18
N MET A 244 4.47 12.27 18.10
CA MET A 244 4.14 12.28 19.54
C MET A 244 3.84 13.70 20.03
N SER A 245 4.62 14.69 19.58
CA SER A 245 4.41 16.09 19.95
C SER A 245 3.08 16.64 19.38
N ASP A 246 2.74 16.28 18.13
CA ASP A 246 1.45 16.62 17.53
C ASP A 246 0.28 15.93 18.28
N SER A 247 0.43 14.65 18.63
CA SER A 247 -0.57 13.92 19.41
C SER A 247 -0.82 14.50 20.80
N LEU A 248 0.23 14.98 21.46
CA LEU A 248 0.12 15.68 22.75
C LEU A 248 -0.61 17.03 22.59
N SER A 249 -0.22 17.83 21.58
CA SER A 249 -0.81 19.13 21.31
C SER A 249 -2.31 19.02 20.98
N ASN A 250 -2.72 17.97 20.28
CA ASN A 250 -4.11 17.67 19.96
C ASN A 250 -4.87 16.92 21.08
N LYS A 251 -4.24 16.69 22.24
CA LYS A 251 -4.82 15.98 23.39
C LYS A 251 -5.25 14.53 23.10
N TYR A 252 -4.67 13.87 22.11
CA TYR A 252 -4.86 12.44 21.86
C TYR A 252 -4.14 11.57 22.88
N ILE A 253 -3.07 12.12 23.49
CA ILE A 253 -2.31 11.53 24.58
C ILE A 253 -2.08 12.55 25.69
N THR A 254 -1.89 12.08 26.90
CA THR A 254 -1.53 12.88 28.08
C THR A 254 -0.02 13.07 28.17
N ASP A 255 0.44 14.02 29.01
CA ASP A 255 1.88 14.23 29.28
C ASP A 255 2.58 12.97 29.81
N ILE A 256 1.88 12.19 30.64
CA ILE A 256 2.42 10.93 31.19
C ILE A 256 2.60 9.91 30.05
N GLU A 257 1.61 9.76 29.19
CA GLU A 257 1.65 8.85 28.04
C GLU A 257 2.73 9.29 27.04
N TYR A 258 2.83 10.60 26.76
CA TYR A 258 3.89 11.16 25.93
C TYR A 258 5.28 10.80 26.43
N ASN A 259 5.55 10.97 27.75
CA ASN A 259 6.86 10.66 28.31
C ASN A 259 7.20 9.16 28.22
N ILE A 260 6.22 8.28 28.41
CA ILE A 260 6.41 6.82 28.29
C ILE A 260 6.67 6.45 26.82
N LEU A 261 5.86 6.93 25.89
CA LEU A 261 6.00 6.65 24.46
C LEU A 261 7.31 7.23 23.90
N ARG A 262 7.68 8.44 24.30
CA ARG A 262 8.96 9.05 23.93
C ARG A 262 10.13 8.20 24.42
N ALA A 263 10.10 7.73 25.68
CA ALA A 263 11.14 6.86 26.22
C ALA A 263 11.25 5.55 25.42
N ALA A 264 10.13 4.95 25.01
CA ALA A 264 10.13 3.75 24.16
C ALA A 264 10.79 4.00 22.80
N ILE A 265 10.53 5.18 22.18
CA ILE A 265 11.11 5.57 20.89
C ILE A 265 12.60 5.88 21.00
N THR A 266 13.05 6.52 22.09
CA THR A 266 14.44 6.97 22.25
C THR A 266 15.36 5.90 22.84
N ASN A 267 14.80 4.79 23.34
CA ASN A 267 15.59 3.67 23.85
C ASN A 267 16.35 3.00 22.69
N GLU A 268 17.61 2.66 22.91
CA GLU A 268 18.47 2.00 21.90
C GLU A 268 17.87 0.71 21.34
N ARG A 269 17.14 -0.04 22.19
CA ARG A 269 16.47 -1.29 21.79
C ARG A 269 15.06 -1.09 21.25
N GLN A 270 14.57 0.16 21.22
CA GLN A 270 13.19 0.50 20.81
C GLN A 270 12.12 -0.21 21.66
N GLU A 271 12.49 -0.61 22.87
CA GLU A 271 11.65 -1.33 23.82
C GLU A 271 11.51 -0.52 25.11
N ILE A 272 10.43 -0.72 25.84
CA ILE A 272 10.24 -0.17 27.20
C ILE A 272 9.73 -1.26 28.13
N GLN A 273 10.13 -1.21 29.38
CA GLN A 273 9.69 -2.12 30.44
C GLN A 273 9.33 -1.34 31.72
N ALA A 274 8.72 -2.02 32.67
CA ALA A 274 8.26 -1.38 33.92
C ALA A 274 9.37 -0.66 34.71
N ALA A 275 10.61 -1.14 34.64
CA ALA A 275 11.76 -0.49 35.29
C ALA A 275 12.05 0.87 34.65
N ASP A 276 11.98 0.96 33.34
CA ASP A 276 12.24 2.22 32.59
C ASP A 276 11.15 3.25 32.91
N VAL A 277 9.88 2.83 32.97
CA VAL A 277 8.76 3.72 33.34
C VAL A 277 8.89 4.15 34.80
N LYS A 278 9.34 3.26 35.70
CA LYS A 278 9.59 3.60 37.12
C LYS A 278 10.69 4.67 37.24
N ALA A 279 11.73 4.60 36.43
CA ALA A 279 12.78 5.60 36.38
C ALA A 279 12.28 6.99 35.93
N LEU A 280 11.31 7.05 35.04
CA LEU A 280 10.67 8.31 34.63
C LEU A 280 9.77 8.90 35.73
N PHE A 281 9.17 8.09 36.54
CA PHE A 281 8.23 8.48 37.62
C PHE A 281 8.61 7.88 38.97
N PRO A 282 9.71 8.30 39.57
CA PRO A 282 10.22 7.68 40.82
C PRO A 282 9.23 7.76 42.00
N GLY A 283 8.32 8.74 42.01
CA GLY A 283 7.29 8.89 43.04
C GLY A 283 6.13 7.90 42.94
N LYS A 284 5.96 7.17 41.81
CA LYS A 284 4.86 6.23 41.64
C LYS A 284 5.20 4.84 42.16
N SER A 285 4.23 4.15 42.75
CA SER A 285 4.35 2.75 43.17
C SER A 285 4.38 1.78 41.98
N SER A 286 4.86 0.55 42.19
CA SER A 286 4.89 -0.49 41.16
C SER A 286 3.50 -0.84 40.60
N PRO A 287 2.40 -0.89 41.36
CA PRO A 287 1.06 -1.07 40.83
C PRO A 287 0.60 0.08 39.96
N GLU A 288 0.96 1.35 40.27
CA GLU A 288 0.62 2.50 39.39
C GLU A 288 1.36 2.42 38.08
N ILE A 289 2.64 2.07 38.09
CA ILE A 289 3.41 1.87 36.83
C ILE A 289 2.77 0.78 35.96
N SER A 290 2.39 -0.35 36.57
CA SER A 290 1.71 -1.44 35.87
C SER A 290 0.39 -0.98 35.23
N ARG A 291 -0.40 -0.14 35.91
CA ARG A 291 -1.63 0.42 35.37
C ARG A 291 -1.37 1.36 34.22
N LEU A 292 -0.34 2.20 34.27
CA LEU A 292 0.03 3.10 33.15
C LEU A 292 0.39 2.31 31.90
N ILE A 293 1.24 1.29 32.03
CA ILE A 293 1.60 0.42 30.89
C ILE A 293 0.36 -0.28 30.36
N ARG A 294 -0.48 -0.85 31.21
CA ARG A 294 -1.71 -1.53 30.81
C ARG A 294 -2.66 -0.60 30.08
N SER A 295 -2.84 0.63 30.55
CA SER A 295 -3.65 1.64 29.86
C SER A 295 -3.16 1.91 28.42
N LEU A 296 -1.84 1.99 28.21
CA LEU A 296 -1.27 2.16 26.88
C LEU A 296 -1.42 0.90 26.00
N VAL A 297 -1.39 -0.28 26.60
CA VAL A 297 -1.67 -1.55 25.90
C VAL A 297 -3.15 -1.63 25.51
N ASP A 298 -4.07 -1.28 26.40
CA ASP A 298 -5.51 -1.26 26.13
C ASP A 298 -5.86 -0.24 25.04
N LYS A 299 -5.15 0.89 24.98
CA LYS A 299 -5.23 1.88 23.88
C LYS A 299 -4.51 1.45 22.61
N LYS A 300 -3.92 0.26 22.56
CA LYS A 300 -3.11 -0.26 21.45
C LYS A 300 -1.92 0.65 21.05
N MET A 301 -1.44 1.49 21.99
CA MET A 301 -0.27 2.38 21.77
C MET A 301 1.04 1.70 22.13
N LEU A 302 0.99 0.67 22.97
CA LEU A 302 2.07 -0.26 23.26
C LEU A 302 1.61 -1.69 22.96
N VAL A 303 2.51 -2.50 22.42
CA VAL A 303 2.28 -3.93 22.23
C VAL A 303 3.42 -4.74 22.83
N PRO A 304 3.15 -5.90 23.48
CA PRO A 304 4.21 -6.74 24.00
C PRO A 304 5.04 -7.33 22.86
N VAL A 305 6.35 -7.46 23.07
CA VAL A 305 7.29 -8.03 22.07
C VAL A 305 6.96 -9.51 21.76
N SER A 306 6.39 -10.23 22.74
CA SER A 306 5.84 -11.59 22.59
C SER A 306 4.74 -11.81 23.61
N GLU A 307 3.92 -12.86 23.46
CA GLU A 307 2.72 -13.14 24.28
C GLU A 307 2.95 -13.12 25.81
N ARG A 308 4.16 -13.40 26.28
CA ARG A 308 4.53 -13.41 27.72
C ARG A 308 5.61 -12.38 28.07
N ALA A 309 5.98 -11.51 27.14
CA ALA A 309 7.03 -10.54 27.39
C ALA A 309 6.55 -9.41 28.31
N ARG A 310 7.45 -8.97 29.21
CA ARG A 310 7.29 -7.76 30.04
C ARG A 310 7.97 -6.54 29.41
N LYS A 311 8.27 -6.64 28.12
CA LYS A 311 8.84 -5.59 27.27
C LYS A 311 7.84 -5.23 26.19
N TYR A 312 7.75 -3.96 25.91
CA TYR A 312 6.75 -3.40 25.02
C TYR A 312 7.43 -2.53 23.98
N VAL A 313 6.88 -2.50 22.77
CA VAL A 313 7.26 -1.60 21.70
C VAL A 313 6.10 -0.67 21.37
N ILE A 314 6.40 0.51 20.82
CA ILE A 314 5.37 1.44 20.38
C ILE A 314 4.55 0.81 19.27
N SER A 315 3.24 1.07 19.28
CA SER A 315 2.32 0.75 18.20
C SER A 315 1.55 2.01 17.79
N PHE A 316 1.46 2.24 16.46
CA PHE A 316 0.80 3.42 15.89
C PHE A 316 -0.05 3.10 14.66
N GLY A 317 -0.15 1.83 14.29
CA GLY A 317 -0.84 1.41 13.05
C GLY A 317 -2.36 1.27 13.15
N SER A 318 -2.94 1.31 14.37
CA SER A 318 -4.37 1.07 14.59
C SER A 318 -4.94 1.84 15.81
N ASN A 319 -4.46 3.06 16.03
CA ASN A 319 -4.89 3.90 17.12
C ASN A 319 -4.77 5.40 16.75
N TYR A 320 -5.10 6.30 17.68
CA TYR A 320 -5.06 7.75 17.43
C TYR A 320 -3.69 8.31 17.03
N LEU A 321 -2.58 7.62 17.37
CA LEU A 321 -1.23 8.04 16.94
C LEU A 321 -1.06 7.98 15.42
N LEU A 322 -1.81 7.11 14.74
CA LEU A 322 -1.74 6.96 13.29
C LEU A 322 -2.01 8.28 12.56
N ARG A 323 -2.94 9.10 13.06
CA ARG A 323 -3.24 10.42 12.47
C ARG A 323 -1.98 11.31 12.44
N SER A 324 -1.31 11.43 13.58
CA SER A 324 -0.11 12.27 13.71
C SER A 324 1.07 11.68 12.92
N VAL A 325 1.17 10.35 12.82
CA VAL A 325 2.18 9.67 12.00
C VAL A 325 1.96 9.97 10.51
N LEU A 326 0.73 9.86 10.03
CA LEU A 326 0.38 10.18 8.64
C LEU A 326 0.68 11.65 8.31
N LYS A 327 0.32 12.59 9.20
CA LYS A 327 0.64 14.00 9.05
C LYS A 327 2.15 14.26 8.99
N SER A 328 2.94 13.54 9.80
CA SER A 328 4.40 13.65 9.74
C SER A 328 4.97 13.04 8.47
N LEU A 329 4.43 11.92 7.98
CA LEU A 329 4.80 11.32 6.71
C LEU A 329 4.50 12.26 5.54
N ASP A 330 3.32 12.90 5.53
CA ASP A 330 2.91 13.88 4.53
C ASP A 330 3.88 15.08 4.49
N LYS A 331 4.13 15.71 5.63
CA LYS A 331 5.06 16.82 5.76
C LYS A 331 6.47 16.51 5.24
N ASN A 332 6.88 15.26 5.30
CA ASN A 332 8.18 14.78 4.81
C ASN A 332 8.15 14.21 3.38
N GLY A 333 7.03 14.36 2.67
CA GLY A 333 6.89 13.99 1.26
C GLY A 333 6.80 12.47 1.00
N PHE A 334 6.36 11.69 2.01
CA PHE A 334 6.19 10.25 1.88
C PHE A 334 4.79 9.84 1.40
N LEU A 335 3.82 10.75 1.47
CA LEU A 335 2.49 10.47 0.94
C LEU A 335 2.44 10.88 -0.53
N PRO A 336 2.02 9.97 -1.43
CA PRO A 336 1.88 10.28 -2.84
C PRO A 336 0.60 11.07 -3.17
N LEU A 337 -0.16 11.43 -2.14
CA LEU A 337 -1.51 11.97 -2.25
C LEU A 337 -1.56 13.32 -1.56
N ASN A 338 -1.92 14.35 -2.31
CA ASN A 338 -2.35 15.63 -1.73
C ASN A 338 -3.83 15.47 -1.35
N ASP A 339 -4.12 15.45 -0.05
CA ASP A 339 -5.49 15.47 0.48
C ASP A 339 -6.10 16.86 0.38
#